data_b6bb67c07d3773e476bab30ba6952ef0
#
_entry.id   b6bb67c07d3773e476bab30ba6952ef0
#
_cell.length_a   1.000
_cell.length_b   1.000
_cell.length_c   1.000
_cell.angle_alpha   90.00
_cell.angle_beta   90.00
_cell.angle_gamma   90.00
#
_symmetry.space_group_name_H-M   'P 1'
#
loop_
_entity.id
_entity.type
_entity.pdbx_description
1 polymer ?
#
loop_
_entity_poly.entity_id
_entity_poly.type
_entity_poly.pdbx_seq_one_letter_code
_entity_poly.pdbx_strand_id
1 'polypeptide(L)'
;MNILVLGSGGREHAIIKSMSKSEKSSTIYALPGNGGTSLLAKNISGDVNDFDLIKKVVVEKNISMVFVGPEDPIVKGIYDYFKLDTELSKVKIIAPSKLAGSLEGSKDFAKNFMKKYNIPTARHKTFTAENINQADSFLESMTPPYVLKADGLAAGKGVLILQDLTEAKKELRSMIIDKKFGKSSSKVVIEEFLEGIELSCFVLTDGHSYKTLPFAKDYKKIGEGDTGLNTEEWEQYLLSHF
;
A
#
# COMPACT_ATOMS: atom_id res chain seq x y z
N MET A 1 12.11 -25.18 -1.98
CA MET A 1 12.28 -24.27 -0.83
C MET A 1 10.96 -24.09 -0.11
N ASN A 2 10.97 -23.93 1.21
CA ASN A 2 9.76 -23.55 1.95
C ASN A 2 9.56 -22.04 1.88
N ILE A 3 8.33 -21.62 1.62
CA ILE A 3 7.96 -20.22 1.41
C ILE A 3 6.88 -19.84 2.41
N LEU A 4 6.99 -18.66 3.01
CA LEU A 4 5.94 -18.05 3.81
C LEU A 4 5.40 -16.82 3.09
N VAL A 5 4.08 -16.77 2.88
CA VAL A 5 3.38 -15.59 2.35
C VAL A 5 2.60 -14.95 3.48
N LEU A 6 2.89 -13.69 3.76
CA LEU A 6 2.17 -12.89 4.76
C LEU A 6 0.98 -12.21 4.09
N GLY A 7 -0.19 -12.33 4.72
CA GLY A 7 -1.43 -11.71 4.28
C GLY A 7 -2.56 -12.71 4.06
N SER A 8 -3.76 -12.18 3.75
CA SER A 8 -5.00 -12.95 3.65
C SER A 8 -5.90 -12.52 2.49
N GLY A 9 -5.45 -11.60 1.66
CA GLY A 9 -6.22 -11.05 0.56
C GLY A 9 -6.19 -11.89 -0.73
N GLY A 10 -6.88 -11.41 -1.74
CA GLY A 10 -6.89 -12.00 -3.09
C GLY A 10 -5.51 -11.96 -3.75
N ARG A 11 -4.71 -10.90 -3.49
CA ARG A 11 -3.34 -10.78 -3.97
C ARG A 11 -2.47 -11.93 -3.47
N GLU A 12 -2.48 -12.19 -2.17
CA GLU A 12 -1.71 -13.29 -1.57
C GLU A 12 -2.16 -14.64 -2.09
N HIS A 13 -3.47 -14.84 -2.29
CA HIS A 13 -3.98 -16.06 -2.90
C HIS A 13 -3.47 -16.25 -4.33
N ALA A 14 -3.50 -15.21 -5.16
CA ALA A 14 -2.99 -15.26 -6.54
C ALA A 14 -1.47 -15.54 -6.58
N ILE A 15 -0.70 -14.94 -5.69
CA ILE A 15 0.74 -15.16 -5.54
C ILE A 15 1.02 -16.60 -5.13
N ILE A 16 0.32 -17.13 -4.13
CA ILE A 16 0.43 -18.53 -3.68
C ILE A 16 0.09 -19.48 -4.84
N LYS A 17 -0.98 -19.21 -5.58
CA LYS A 17 -1.37 -19.99 -6.76
C LYS A 17 -0.29 -19.98 -7.85
N SER A 18 0.38 -18.84 -8.05
CA SER A 18 1.50 -18.76 -8.99
C SER A 18 2.71 -19.54 -8.48
N MET A 19 3.07 -19.36 -7.21
CA MET A 19 4.20 -20.06 -6.59
C MET A 19 4.01 -21.56 -6.49
N SER A 20 2.77 -22.04 -6.30
CA SER A 20 2.47 -23.48 -6.21
C SER A 20 2.73 -24.25 -7.51
N LYS A 21 2.78 -23.55 -8.65
CA LYS A 21 3.13 -24.13 -9.96
C LYS A 21 4.63 -24.27 -10.18
N SER A 22 5.44 -23.71 -9.30
CA SER A 22 6.89 -23.70 -9.45
C SER A 22 7.51 -24.96 -8.85
N GLU A 23 8.32 -25.67 -9.62
CA GLU A 23 9.10 -26.83 -9.16
C GLU A 23 10.09 -26.49 -8.04
N LYS A 24 10.43 -25.20 -7.87
CA LYS A 24 11.30 -24.72 -6.80
C LYS A 24 10.59 -24.61 -5.45
N SER A 25 9.24 -24.63 -5.42
CA SER A 25 8.45 -24.57 -4.20
C SER A 25 8.24 -25.98 -3.63
N SER A 26 8.66 -26.21 -2.37
CA SER A 26 8.43 -27.48 -1.69
C SER A 26 7.15 -27.42 -0.85
N THR A 27 7.06 -26.46 0.05
CA THR A 27 5.86 -26.22 0.86
C THR A 27 5.63 -24.72 0.95
N ILE A 28 4.39 -24.32 0.76
CA ILE A 28 3.98 -22.92 0.94
C ILE A 28 3.15 -22.82 2.22
N TYR A 29 3.44 -21.81 3.00
CA TYR A 29 2.70 -21.42 4.20
C TYR A 29 2.09 -20.04 3.95
N ALA A 30 0.92 -19.77 4.52
CA ALA A 30 0.27 -18.46 4.53
C ALA A 30 -0.01 -18.02 5.97
N LEU A 31 0.26 -16.76 6.31
CA LEU A 31 -0.03 -16.20 7.62
C LEU A 31 -0.75 -14.84 7.44
N PRO A 32 -2.03 -14.74 7.86
CA PRO A 32 -2.88 -15.83 8.34
C PRO A 32 -3.45 -16.70 7.20
N GLY A 33 -3.41 -16.25 5.93
CA GLY A 33 -4.07 -16.90 4.82
C GLY A 33 -5.61 -16.74 4.87
N ASN A 34 -6.29 -17.46 3.98
CA ASN A 34 -7.75 -17.45 3.86
C ASN A 34 -8.27 -18.82 3.38
N GLY A 35 -9.58 -18.94 3.14
CA GLY A 35 -10.19 -20.17 2.66
C GLY A 35 -9.65 -20.65 1.30
N GLY A 36 -9.33 -19.74 0.38
CA GLY A 36 -8.73 -20.07 -0.91
C GLY A 36 -7.27 -20.51 -0.80
N THR A 37 -6.49 -19.87 0.06
CA THR A 37 -5.08 -20.25 0.28
C THR A 37 -4.94 -21.61 0.94
N SER A 38 -5.91 -22.05 1.76
CA SER A 38 -5.89 -23.36 2.42
C SER A 38 -5.92 -24.53 1.44
N LEU A 39 -6.35 -24.31 0.21
CA LEU A 39 -6.33 -25.34 -0.86
C LEU A 39 -4.94 -25.54 -1.48
N LEU A 40 -4.04 -24.58 -1.31
CA LEU A 40 -2.74 -24.50 -1.99
C LEU A 40 -1.56 -24.40 -1.04
N ALA A 41 -1.80 -23.97 0.18
CA ALA A 41 -0.80 -23.69 1.21
C ALA A 41 -1.29 -24.16 2.58
N LYS A 42 -0.36 -24.20 3.56
CA LYS A 42 -0.68 -24.44 4.95
C LYS A 42 -0.88 -23.10 5.67
N ASN A 43 -2.14 -22.80 6.01
CA ASN A 43 -2.43 -21.57 6.76
C ASN A 43 -1.96 -21.69 8.21
N ILE A 44 -1.39 -20.62 8.73
CA ILE A 44 -0.92 -20.47 10.11
C ILE A 44 -1.64 -19.27 10.71
N SER A 45 -2.41 -19.46 11.77
CA SER A 45 -3.09 -18.36 12.44
C SER A 45 -2.08 -17.38 13.07
N GLY A 46 -2.31 -16.07 12.90
CA GLY A 46 -1.46 -15.05 13.48
C GLY A 46 -1.68 -13.68 12.86
N ASP A 47 -1.09 -12.67 13.49
CA ASP A 47 -1.06 -11.30 12.98
C ASP A 47 0.20 -11.10 12.12
N VAL A 48 0.06 -10.51 10.94
CA VAL A 48 1.18 -10.14 10.06
C VAL A 48 2.12 -9.10 10.68
N ASN A 49 1.70 -8.45 11.75
CA ASN A 49 2.47 -7.47 12.49
C ASN A 49 3.17 -8.05 13.74
N ASP A 50 2.91 -9.31 14.08
CA ASP A 50 3.62 -10.02 15.16
C ASP A 50 4.93 -10.60 14.59
N PHE A 51 5.98 -9.79 14.61
CA PHE A 51 7.27 -10.16 14.05
C PHE A 51 7.95 -11.29 14.82
N ASP A 52 7.68 -11.44 16.11
CA ASP A 52 8.22 -12.54 16.93
C ASP A 52 7.56 -13.87 16.55
N LEU A 53 6.24 -13.88 16.34
CA LEU A 53 5.52 -15.03 15.80
C LEU A 53 6.05 -15.39 14.41
N ILE A 54 6.24 -14.40 13.53
CA ILE A 54 6.79 -14.62 12.18
C ILE A 54 8.17 -15.25 12.27
N LYS A 55 9.05 -14.74 13.12
CA LYS A 55 10.39 -15.32 13.37
C LYS A 55 10.26 -16.78 13.80
N LYS A 56 9.42 -17.07 14.79
CA LYS A 56 9.18 -18.43 15.27
C LYS A 56 8.75 -19.36 14.12
N VAL A 57 7.79 -18.94 13.30
CA VAL A 57 7.31 -19.72 12.15
C VAL A 57 8.46 -19.95 11.14
N VAL A 58 9.23 -18.91 10.84
CA VAL A 58 10.37 -19.01 9.90
C VAL A 58 11.37 -20.06 10.34
N VAL A 59 11.74 -20.06 11.61
CA VAL A 59 12.71 -21.02 12.17
C VAL A 59 12.11 -22.43 12.24
N GLU A 60 10.92 -22.60 12.82
CA GLU A 60 10.29 -23.92 13.00
C GLU A 60 9.95 -24.63 11.68
N LYS A 61 9.57 -23.87 10.65
CA LYS A 61 9.19 -24.42 9.34
C LYS A 61 10.33 -24.41 8.32
N ASN A 62 11.55 -24.02 8.73
CA ASN A 62 12.71 -23.90 7.85
C ASN A 62 12.39 -23.08 6.59
N ILE A 63 11.79 -21.90 6.78
CA ILE A 63 11.42 -21.01 5.67
C ILE A 63 12.67 -20.42 5.04
N SER A 64 12.77 -20.51 3.74
CA SER A 64 13.89 -19.94 2.97
C SER A 64 13.55 -18.60 2.30
N MET A 65 12.26 -18.32 2.13
CA MET A 65 11.78 -17.10 1.52
C MET A 65 10.47 -16.64 2.17
N VAL A 66 10.39 -15.35 2.49
CA VAL A 66 9.17 -14.68 2.96
C VAL A 66 8.72 -13.66 1.92
N PHE A 67 7.47 -13.74 1.52
CA PHE A 67 6.81 -12.74 0.69
C PHE A 67 5.83 -11.93 1.55
N VAL A 68 5.97 -10.62 1.55
CA VAL A 68 5.12 -9.72 2.34
C VAL A 68 4.07 -9.10 1.40
N GLY A 69 2.82 -9.49 1.57
CA GLY A 69 1.71 -9.01 0.73
C GLY A 69 1.17 -7.64 1.17
N PRO A 70 0.79 -7.46 2.46
CA PRO A 70 0.22 -6.20 2.93
C PRO A 70 1.29 -5.15 3.23
N GLU A 71 0.91 -3.88 3.11
CA GLU A 71 1.77 -2.71 3.35
C GLU A 71 2.10 -2.48 4.84
N ASP A 72 1.21 -2.85 5.74
CA ASP A 72 1.33 -2.53 7.17
C ASP A 72 2.62 -3.08 7.82
N PRO A 73 2.98 -4.38 7.69
CA PRO A 73 4.25 -4.88 8.19
C PRO A 73 5.48 -4.26 7.49
N ILE A 74 5.35 -3.84 6.23
CA ILE A 74 6.41 -3.15 5.48
C ILE A 74 6.72 -1.80 6.14
N VAL A 75 5.68 -1.00 6.35
CA VAL A 75 5.79 0.32 6.99
C VAL A 75 6.30 0.21 8.42
N LYS A 76 5.94 -0.87 9.14
CA LYS A 76 6.47 -1.18 10.48
C LYS A 76 7.92 -1.65 10.47
N GLY A 77 8.47 -2.05 9.31
CA GLY A 77 9.88 -2.36 9.14
C GLY A 77 10.24 -3.84 9.26
N ILE A 78 9.38 -4.73 8.81
CA ILE A 78 9.65 -6.18 8.81
C ILE A 78 10.94 -6.54 8.06
N TYR A 79 11.25 -5.85 6.94
CA TYR A 79 12.50 -6.07 6.21
C TYR A 79 13.72 -5.80 7.09
N ASP A 80 13.73 -4.66 7.79
CA ASP A 80 14.83 -4.25 8.65
C ASP A 80 14.95 -5.18 9.85
N TYR A 81 13.82 -5.64 10.43
CA TYR A 81 13.80 -6.65 11.47
C TYR A 81 14.52 -7.93 11.02
N PHE A 82 14.23 -8.43 9.80
CA PHE A 82 14.90 -9.61 9.25
C PHE A 82 16.40 -9.39 9.04
N LYS A 83 16.80 -8.21 8.58
CA LYS A 83 18.22 -7.93 8.29
C LYS A 83 19.06 -7.75 9.53
N LEU A 84 18.47 -7.30 10.62
CA LEU A 84 19.16 -7.11 11.90
C LEU A 84 19.23 -8.39 12.76
N ASP A 85 18.35 -9.34 12.51
CA ASP A 85 18.30 -10.59 13.26
C ASP A 85 19.26 -11.63 12.68
N THR A 86 20.09 -12.25 13.53
CA THR A 86 21.14 -13.18 13.11
C THR A 86 20.61 -14.48 12.52
N GLU A 87 19.43 -14.95 12.95
CA GLU A 87 18.80 -16.17 12.43
C GLU A 87 18.05 -15.91 11.13
N LEU A 88 17.45 -14.71 10.98
CA LEU A 88 16.64 -14.34 9.83
C LEU A 88 17.42 -13.70 8.69
N SER A 89 18.62 -13.18 8.96
CA SER A 89 19.41 -12.38 7.98
C SER A 89 19.69 -13.10 6.65
N LYS A 90 19.73 -14.44 6.68
CA LYS A 90 19.96 -15.30 5.48
C LYS A 90 18.67 -15.67 4.76
N VAL A 91 17.50 -15.43 5.37
CA VAL A 91 16.20 -15.69 4.75
C VAL A 91 15.92 -14.61 3.70
N LYS A 92 15.50 -15.04 2.52
CA LYS A 92 15.13 -14.10 1.45
C LYS A 92 13.79 -13.46 1.82
N ILE A 93 13.78 -12.15 2.02
CA ILE A 93 12.55 -11.40 2.26
C ILE A 93 12.24 -10.53 1.04
N ILE A 94 11.03 -10.68 0.49
CA ILE A 94 10.51 -9.90 -0.63
C ILE A 94 9.66 -8.80 -0.04
N ALA A 95 10.29 -7.69 0.25
CA ALA A 95 9.70 -6.46 0.78
C ALA A 95 10.73 -5.33 0.65
N PRO A 96 10.31 -4.08 0.53
CA PRO A 96 11.21 -2.93 0.66
C PRO A 96 11.61 -2.70 2.13
N SER A 97 12.70 -1.95 2.34
CA SER A 97 13.08 -1.49 3.68
C SER A 97 12.00 -0.55 4.27
N LYS A 98 12.02 -0.33 5.59
CA LYS A 98 11.12 0.61 6.27
C LYS A 98 11.16 2.00 5.64
N LEU A 99 12.36 2.49 5.30
CA LEU A 99 12.53 3.79 4.67
C LEU A 99 11.87 3.82 3.28
N ALA A 100 12.05 2.78 2.45
CA ALA A 100 11.40 2.69 1.16
C ALA A 100 9.88 2.48 1.30
N GLY A 101 9.44 1.70 2.27
CA GLY A 101 8.03 1.52 2.62
C GLY A 101 7.33 2.80 3.07
N SER A 102 8.10 3.82 3.52
CA SER A 102 7.53 5.13 3.85
C SER A 102 6.94 5.87 2.63
N LEU A 103 7.30 5.47 1.41
CA LEU A 103 6.67 5.99 0.18
C LEU A 103 5.18 5.62 0.11
N GLU A 104 4.80 4.47 0.66
CA GLU A 104 3.40 4.04 0.80
C GLU A 104 2.82 4.54 2.14
N GLY A 105 3.60 4.45 3.21
CA GLY A 105 3.16 4.78 4.57
C GLY A 105 2.86 6.25 4.83
N SER A 106 3.41 7.17 4.02
CA SER A 106 3.19 8.61 4.14
C SER A 106 3.14 9.28 2.77
N LYS A 107 1.99 9.83 2.45
CA LYS A 107 1.78 10.59 1.20
C LYS A 107 2.62 11.87 1.17
N ASP A 108 2.77 12.52 2.31
CA ASP A 108 3.65 13.70 2.47
C ASP A 108 5.10 13.34 2.18
N PHE A 109 5.58 12.21 2.73
CA PHE A 109 6.93 11.72 2.42
C PHE A 109 7.10 11.41 0.93
N ALA A 110 6.13 10.70 0.33
CA ALA A 110 6.15 10.36 -1.09
C ALA A 110 6.17 11.62 -1.97
N LYS A 111 5.35 12.62 -1.66
CA LYS A 111 5.32 13.89 -2.39
C LYS A 111 6.63 14.67 -2.28
N ASN A 112 7.21 14.73 -1.09
CA ASN A 112 8.51 15.36 -0.88
C ASN A 112 9.64 14.62 -1.61
N PHE A 113 9.59 13.29 -1.64
CA PHE A 113 10.50 12.46 -2.42
C PHE A 113 10.38 12.76 -3.92
N MET A 114 9.15 12.74 -4.47
CA MET A 114 8.91 13.02 -5.88
C MET A 114 9.42 14.42 -6.25
N LYS A 115 9.14 15.43 -5.42
CA LYS A 115 9.64 16.80 -5.61
C LYS A 115 11.17 16.84 -5.61
N LYS A 116 11.81 16.18 -4.66
CA LYS A 116 13.28 16.13 -4.53
C LYS A 116 13.96 15.55 -5.76
N TYR A 117 13.35 14.54 -6.37
CA TYR A 117 13.93 13.82 -7.51
C TYR A 117 13.29 14.21 -8.85
N ASN A 118 12.51 15.30 -8.90
CA ASN A 118 11.83 15.79 -10.10
C ASN A 118 10.94 14.72 -10.78
N ILE A 119 10.30 13.89 -9.97
CA ILE A 119 9.32 12.91 -10.46
C ILE A 119 7.98 13.62 -10.62
N PRO A 120 7.34 13.57 -11.81
CA PRO A 120 6.05 14.19 -12.03
C PRO A 120 4.99 13.69 -11.05
N THR A 121 4.25 14.62 -10.46
CA THR A 121 3.16 14.32 -9.53
C THR A 121 2.17 15.48 -9.49
N ALA A 122 0.96 15.24 -9.01
CA ALA A 122 -0.06 16.26 -8.82
C ALA A 122 0.45 17.44 -7.98
N ARG A 123 0.03 18.66 -8.33
CA ARG A 123 0.24 19.85 -7.48
C ARG A 123 -0.36 19.56 -6.10
N HIS A 124 0.39 19.80 -5.05
CA HIS A 124 -0.02 19.43 -3.71
C HIS A 124 0.52 20.39 -2.64
N LYS A 125 -0.11 20.36 -1.48
CA LYS A 125 0.42 20.92 -0.24
C LYS A 125 -0.11 20.14 0.96
N THR A 126 0.74 19.96 1.96
CA THR A 126 0.42 19.24 3.20
C THR A 126 0.01 20.22 4.29
N PHE A 127 -1.05 19.86 5.03
CA PHE A 127 -1.59 20.64 6.13
C PHE A 127 -1.69 19.82 7.41
N THR A 128 -1.46 20.50 8.53
CA THR A 128 -1.60 20.01 9.90
C THR A 128 -2.42 21.02 10.70
N ALA A 129 -2.75 20.71 11.94
CA ALA A 129 -3.44 21.67 12.83
C ALA A 129 -2.69 23.00 12.97
N GLU A 130 -1.37 23.00 12.86
CA GLU A 130 -0.51 24.20 13.04
C GLU A 130 -0.64 25.18 11.87
N ASN A 131 -0.83 24.69 10.64
CA ASN A 131 -0.86 25.52 9.45
C ASN A 131 -2.21 25.48 8.68
N ILE A 132 -3.26 24.92 9.29
CA ILE A 132 -4.59 24.77 8.67
C ILE A 132 -5.19 26.11 8.20
N ASN A 133 -4.83 27.21 8.85
CA ASN A 133 -5.29 28.56 8.47
C ASN A 133 -4.83 28.98 7.07
N GLN A 134 -3.77 28.37 6.53
CA GLN A 134 -3.28 28.61 5.18
C GLN A 134 -3.97 27.72 4.13
N ALA A 135 -4.76 26.75 4.57
CA ALA A 135 -5.36 25.77 3.67
C ALA A 135 -6.50 26.35 2.83
N ASP A 136 -7.24 27.30 3.39
CA ASP A 136 -8.35 27.95 2.67
C ASP A 136 -7.84 28.66 1.41
N SER A 137 -6.78 29.45 1.53
CA SER A 137 -6.17 30.13 0.38
C SER A 137 -5.57 29.16 -0.64
N PHE A 138 -5.04 28.01 -0.18
CA PHE A 138 -4.54 27.00 -1.10
C PHE A 138 -5.69 26.34 -1.87
N LEU A 139 -6.78 25.95 -1.19
CA LEU A 139 -7.98 25.41 -1.85
C LEU A 139 -8.57 26.40 -2.86
N GLU A 140 -8.65 27.70 -2.51
CA GLU A 140 -9.13 28.77 -3.41
C GLU A 140 -8.25 28.94 -4.66
N SER A 141 -6.98 28.55 -4.59
CA SER A 141 -6.05 28.60 -5.72
C SER A 141 -6.12 27.38 -6.64
N MET A 142 -7.02 26.43 -6.35
CA MET A 142 -7.19 25.17 -7.09
C MET A 142 -8.54 25.18 -7.81
N THR A 143 -8.64 24.32 -8.81
CA THR A 143 -9.91 24.03 -9.52
C THR A 143 -10.50 22.72 -8.98
N PRO A 144 -11.84 22.60 -8.84
CA PRO A 144 -12.46 21.34 -8.48
C PRO A 144 -12.25 20.28 -9.58
N PRO A 145 -12.30 18.99 -9.23
CA PRO A 145 -12.52 18.46 -7.88
C PRO A 145 -11.33 18.66 -6.94
N TYR A 146 -11.59 18.89 -5.66
CA TYR A 146 -10.59 18.98 -4.61
C TYR A 146 -10.30 17.60 -4.04
N VAL A 147 -9.04 17.20 -4.00
CA VAL A 147 -8.64 15.88 -3.48
C VAL A 147 -7.95 16.04 -2.13
N LEU A 148 -8.58 15.51 -1.07
CA LEU A 148 -8.06 15.53 0.29
C LEU A 148 -7.65 14.11 0.68
N LYS A 149 -6.38 13.91 1.07
CA LYS A 149 -5.84 12.58 1.42
C LYS A 149 -5.27 12.59 2.82
N ALA A 150 -5.79 11.76 3.71
CA ALA A 150 -5.13 11.48 4.98
C ALA A 150 -3.73 10.90 4.72
N ASP A 151 -2.71 11.38 5.45
CA ASP A 151 -1.31 11.07 5.18
C ASP A 151 -0.98 9.59 5.43
N GLY A 152 -1.46 9.02 6.54
CA GLY A 152 -1.19 7.63 6.91
C GLY A 152 -2.04 6.60 6.18
N LEU A 153 -1.78 5.33 6.49
CA LEU A 153 -2.60 4.21 6.02
C LEU A 153 -4.02 4.34 6.55
N ALA A 154 -5.01 4.27 5.70
CA ALA A 154 -6.44 4.40 6.02
C ALA A 154 -7.31 3.42 5.22
N ALA A 155 -6.75 2.30 4.73
CA ALA A 155 -7.44 1.24 3.99
C ALA A 155 -8.37 1.80 2.89
N GLY A 156 -7.83 2.65 2.02
CA GLY A 156 -8.58 3.29 0.92
C GLY A 156 -9.60 4.36 1.33
N LYS A 157 -9.97 4.45 2.61
CA LYS A 157 -11.04 5.34 3.11
C LYS A 157 -10.60 6.77 3.39
N GLY A 158 -9.30 7.03 3.43
CA GLY A 158 -8.72 8.34 3.77
C GLY A 158 -8.66 9.34 2.61
N VAL A 159 -9.34 9.10 1.50
CA VAL A 159 -9.35 9.95 0.31
C VAL A 159 -10.75 10.49 0.08
N LEU A 160 -10.88 11.81 0.00
CA LEU A 160 -12.11 12.52 -0.36
C LEU A 160 -11.90 13.29 -1.66
N ILE A 161 -12.85 13.19 -2.58
CA ILE A 161 -12.88 13.93 -3.84
C ILE A 161 -14.15 14.77 -3.84
N LEU A 162 -14.02 16.09 -3.79
CA LEU A 162 -15.08 17.03 -3.49
C LEU A 162 -15.19 18.09 -4.60
N GLN A 163 -16.42 18.41 -5.00
CA GLN A 163 -16.70 19.39 -6.04
C GLN A 163 -16.90 20.80 -5.46
N ASP A 164 -17.38 20.91 -4.25
CA ASP A 164 -17.69 22.17 -3.61
C ASP A 164 -16.57 22.64 -2.69
N LEU A 165 -16.18 23.91 -2.83
CA LEU A 165 -15.09 24.50 -2.04
C LEU A 165 -15.43 24.59 -0.56
N THR A 166 -16.69 24.91 -0.22
CA THR A 166 -17.11 25.06 1.17
C THR A 166 -17.11 23.71 1.87
N GLU A 167 -17.58 22.68 1.16
CA GLU A 167 -17.50 21.29 1.63
C GLU A 167 -16.04 20.84 1.80
N ALA A 168 -15.15 21.14 0.85
CA ALA A 168 -13.73 20.80 0.94
C ALA A 168 -13.06 21.45 2.17
N LYS A 169 -13.34 22.71 2.46
CA LYS A 169 -12.85 23.40 3.67
C LYS A 169 -13.40 22.78 4.95
N LYS A 170 -14.68 22.40 4.98
CA LYS A 170 -15.31 21.74 6.13
C LYS A 170 -14.70 20.36 6.37
N GLU A 171 -14.60 19.55 5.34
CA GLU A 171 -14.06 18.19 5.43
C GLU A 171 -12.58 18.20 5.83
N LEU A 172 -11.78 19.14 5.32
CA LEU A 172 -10.39 19.29 5.73
C LEU A 172 -10.26 19.53 7.25
N ARG A 173 -11.11 20.42 7.81
CA ARG A 173 -11.11 20.68 9.25
C ARG A 173 -11.54 19.44 10.04
N SER A 174 -12.57 18.74 9.58
CA SER A 174 -13.01 17.49 10.20
C SER A 174 -11.91 16.42 10.17
N MET A 175 -11.19 16.29 9.05
CA MET A 175 -10.07 15.35 8.97
C MET A 175 -8.98 15.67 9.99
N ILE A 176 -8.51 16.91 10.05
CA ILE A 176 -7.34 17.31 10.84
C ILE A 176 -7.70 17.53 12.32
N ILE A 177 -8.75 18.30 12.60
CA ILE A 177 -9.09 18.73 13.95
C ILE A 177 -9.87 17.64 14.69
N ASP A 178 -10.94 17.11 14.05
CA ASP A 178 -11.79 16.08 14.64
C ASP A 178 -11.18 14.67 14.49
N LYS A 179 -10.03 14.57 13.79
CA LYS A 179 -9.32 13.30 13.53
C LYS A 179 -10.22 12.23 12.92
N LYS A 180 -11.01 12.60 11.91
CA LYS A 180 -12.00 11.75 11.24
C LYS A 180 -11.47 10.35 10.87
N PHE A 181 -10.18 10.24 10.53
CA PHE A 181 -9.49 8.98 10.21
C PHE A 181 -8.41 8.65 11.26
N GLY A 182 -8.62 9.03 12.52
CA GLY A 182 -7.69 8.77 13.62
C GLY A 182 -6.34 9.45 13.43
N LYS A 183 -5.26 8.76 13.80
CA LYS A 183 -3.89 9.29 13.69
C LYS A 183 -3.48 9.58 12.24
N SER A 184 -4.00 8.82 11.28
CA SER A 184 -3.67 8.98 9.86
C SER A 184 -4.06 10.34 9.30
N SER A 185 -5.05 11.01 9.88
CA SER A 185 -5.49 12.35 9.48
C SER A 185 -4.89 13.50 10.29
N SER A 186 -3.87 13.25 11.12
CA SER A 186 -3.10 14.34 11.75
C SER A 186 -2.39 15.25 10.74
N LYS A 187 -2.16 14.73 9.55
CA LYS A 187 -1.74 15.46 8.35
C LYS A 187 -2.69 15.11 7.22
N VAL A 188 -2.99 16.09 6.37
CA VAL A 188 -3.76 15.91 5.14
C VAL A 188 -2.99 16.52 3.98
N VAL A 189 -2.82 15.75 2.93
CA VAL A 189 -2.29 16.23 1.66
C VAL A 189 -3.47 16.65 0.78
N ILE A 190 -3.50 17.92 0.40
CA ILE A 190 -4.43 18.44 -0.61
C ILE A 190 -3.73 18.32 -1.96
N GLU A 191 -4.40 17.73 -2.94
CA GLU A 191 -3.88 17.52 -4.28
C GLU A 191 -4.84 18.04 -5.35
N GLU A 192 -4.29 18.44 -6.50
CA GLU A 192 -5.12 18.60 -7.70
C GLU A 192 -5.63 17.24 -8.18
N PHE A 193 -6.80 17.27 -8.78
CA PHE A 193 -7.36 16.09 -9.43
C PHE A 193 -6.66 15.88 -10.78
N LEU A 194 -6.15 14.67 -11.00
CA LEU A 194 -5.58 14.30 -12.29
C LEU A 194 -6.61 13.51 -13.08
N GLU A 195 -6.88 13.95 -14.31
CA GLU A 195 -7.70 13.21 -15.26
C GLU A 195 -6.81 12.25 -16.07
N GLY A 196 -7.29 11.04 -16.28
CA GLY A 196 -6.56 10.05 -17.07
C GLY A 196 -7.00 8.62 -16.80
N ILE A 197 -6.31 7.70 -17.47
CA ILE A 197 -6.50 6.26 -17.24
C ILE A 197 -5.53 5.85 -16.14
N GLU A 198 -6.05 5.25 -15.07
CA GLU A 198 -5.23 4.74 -13.96
C GLU A 198 -4.64 3.39 -14.33
N LEU A 199 -3.32 3.27 -14.21
CA LEU A 199 -2.56 2.05 -14.49
C LEU A 199 -1.60 1.76 -13.35
N SER A 200 -1.55 0.50 -12.93
CA SER A 200 -0.51 -0.03 -12.05
C SER A 200 0.66 -0.56 -12.86
N CYS A 201 1.85 -0.01 -12.63
CA CYS A 201 3.11 -0.51 -13.18
C CYS A 201 3.88 -1.23 -12.07
N PHE A 202 4.06 -2.53 -12.22
CA PHE A 202 4.76 -3.34 -11.24
C PHE A 202 6.22 -3.52 -11.62
N VAL A 203 7.10 -3.31 -10.65
CA VAL A 203 8.54 -3.46 -10.82
C VAL A 203 9.10 -4.38 -9.74
N LEU A 204 9.77 -5.44 -10.15
CA LEU A 204 10.55 -6.28 -9.25
C LEU A 204 12.02 -5.86 -9.33
N THR A 205 12.63 -5.54 -8.19
CA THR A 205 14.03 -5.09 -8.13
C THR A 205 14.78 -5.73 -6.97
N ASP A 206 16.08 -5.90 -7.14
CA ASP A 206 17.04 -6.28 -6.10
C ASP A 206 17.90 -5.08 -5.62
N GLY A 207 17.57 -3.86 -6.10
CA GLY A 207 18.31 -2.63 -5.83
C GLY A 207 19.44 -2.33 -6.83
N HIS A 208 19.81 -3.27 -7.68
CA HIS A 208 20.84 -3.11 -8.74
C HIS A 208 20.23 -3.25 -10.13
N SER A 209 19.32 -4.16 -10.29
CA SER A 209 18.60 -4.42 -11.53
C SER A 209 17.09 -4.46 -11.26
N TYR A 210 16.32 -4.36 -12.33
CA TYR A 210 14.87 -4.45 -12.22
C TYR A 210 14.27 -5.17 -13.42
N LYS A 211 13.07 -5.69 -13.21
CA LYS A 211 12.20 -6.21 -14.27
C LYS A 211 10.79 -5.64 -14.08
N THR A 212 10.22 -5.12 -15.15
CA THR A 212 8.81 -4.76 -15.19
C THR A 212 7.97 -6.01 -15.35
N LEU A 213 6.89 -6.08 -14.61
CA LEU A 213 5.84 -7.07 -14.75
C LEU A 213 4.72 -6.48 -15.64
N PRO A 214 3.76 -7.29 -16.10
CA PRO A 214 2.63 -6.78 -16.85
C PRO A 214 1.88 -5.68 -16.11
N PHE A 215 1.44 -4.66 -16.83
CA PHE A 215 0.62 -3.59 -16.29
C PHE A 215 -0.78 -4.09 -15.98
N ALA A 216 -1.42 -3.47 -14.98
CA ALA A 216 -2.81 -3.71 -14.68
C ALA A 216 -3.59 -2.41 -14.71
N LYS A 217 -4.78 -2.43 -15.32
CA LYS A 217 -5.74 -1.35 -15.19
C LYS A 217 -6.59 -1.57 -13.95
N ASP A 218 -6.74 -0.53 -13.17
CA ASP A 218 -7.41 -0.54 -11.89
C ASP A 218 -8.81 0.07 -12.01
N TYR A 219 -9.83 -0.64 -11.55
CA TYR A 219 -11.21 -0.17 -11.51
C TYR A 219 -11.62 -0.01 -10.05
N LYS A 220 -11.71 1.24 -9.60
CA LYS A 220 -11.88 1.55 -8.16
C LYS A 220 -13.32 1.81 -7.74
N LYS A 221 -14.21 2.08 -8.67
CA LYS A 221 -15.59 2.43 -8.35
C LYS A 221 -16.52 1.22 -8.43
N ILE A 222 -17.44 1.15 -7.46
CA ILE A 222 -18.35 0.01 -7.31
C ILE A 222 -19.42 -0.10 -8.41
N GLY A 223 -19.73 1.00 -9.09
CA GLY A 223 -20.79 1.08 -10.09
C GLY A 223 -20.28 1.04 -11.51
N GLU A 224 -21.15 0.57 -12.42
CA GLU A 224 -20.89 0.58 -13.85
C GLU A 224 -20.58 1.99 -14.37
N GLY A 225 -19.71 2.10 -15.37
CA GLY A 225 -19.33 3.40 -15.93
C GLY A 225 -18.49 4.27 -14.99
N ASP A 226 -17.73 3.66 -14.09
CA ASP A 226 -16.86 4.35 -13.12
C ASP A 226 -17.64 5.30 -12.20
N THR A 227 -18.75 4.81 -11.63
CA THR A 227 -19.67 5.56 -10.75
C THR A 227 -19.69 5.00 -9.33
N GLY A 228 -20.19 5.81 -8.38
CA GLY A 228 -20.38 5.40 -6.98
C GLY A 228 -19.14 5.60 -6.11
N LEU A 229 -19.10 4.89 -4.97
CA LEU A 229 -18.04 4.99 -4.00
C LEU A 229 -16.77 4.27 -4.47
N ASN A 230 -15.63 4.80 -4.09
CA ASN A 230 -14.36 4.11 -4.26
C ASN A 230 -14.28 2.87 -3.36
N THR A 231 -13.79 1.78 -3.92
CA THR A 231 -13.35 0.60 -3.20
C THR A 231 -11.82 0.62 -3.11
N GLU A 232 -11.25 -0.26 -2.29
CA GLU A 232 -9.78 -0.40 -2.26
C GLU A 232 -9.28 -0.96 -3.60
N GLU A 233 -9.89 -2.02 -4.09
CA GLU A 233 -9.71 -2.59 -5.43
C GLU A 233 -10.99 -3.36 -5.77
N TRP A 234 -11.70 -2.97 -6.84
CA TRP A 234 -12.89 -3.70 -7.27
C TRP A 234 -12.57 -4.75 -8.33
N GLU A 235 -11.81 -4.37 -9.32
CA GLU A 235 -11.44 -5.22 -10.43
C GLU A 235 -10.11 -4.78 -11.03
N GLN A 236 -9.23 -5.74 -11.37
CA GLN A 236 -7.98 -5.47 -12.07
C GLN A 236 -7.89 -6.33 -13.33
N TYR A 237 -7.67 -5.69 -14.47
CA TYR A 237 -7.40 -6.37 -15.74
C TYR A 237 -5.92 -6.30 -16.08
N LEU A 238 -5.33 -7.47 -16.30
CA LEU A 238 -3.97 -7.58 -16.80
C LEU A 238 -3.96 -7.17 -18.27
N LEU A 239 -3.22 -6.13 -18.60
CA LEU A 239 -3.05 -5.69 -19.97
C LEU A 239 -1.86 -6.45 -20.58
N SER A 240 -2.17 -7.37 -21.49
CA SER A 240 -1.16 -8.20 -22.14
C SER A 240 -0.47 -7.53 -23.33
N HIS A 241 -0.99 -6.40 -23.81
CA HIS A 241 -0.44 -5.66 -24.94
C HIS A 241 -0.67 -4.15 -24.78
N PHE A 242 0.41 -3.40 -24.69
CA PHE A 242 0.54 -2.02 -25.11
C PHE A 242 1.70 -1.92 -26.08
#